data_fa2080f7b38829a41e31fb759b8960d9
#
_entry.id   fa2080f7b38829a41e31fb759b8960d9
#
_cell.length_a   1.000
_cell.length_b   1.000
_cell.length_c   1.000
_cell.angle_alpha   90.00
_cell.angle_beta   90.00
_cell.angle_gamma   90.00
#
_symmetry.space_group_name_H-M   'P 1'
#
loop_
_entity.id
_entity.type
_entity.pdbx_description
1 polymer ?
#
loop_
_entity_poly.entity_id
_entity_poly.type
_entity_poly.pdbx_seq_one_letter_code
_entity_poly.pdbx_strand_id
1 'polypeptide(L)'
;MQKEIRKTISKIKETGLQLLFPGRCPVCDGIVRPFGRKICPECLPKLKPVTAPWCMRCGKKLAEEREYCGDCMHREHKYDRARTLYEYRDVAPSIYRFKYSGRQEYGDFFGEEMARLLGDFIGRAL
;
A
#
# COMPACT_ATOMS: atom_id res chain seq x y z
N MET A 1 -21.72 -26.71 -13.29
CA MET A 1 -22.56 -25.71 -13.99
C MET A 1 -22.93 -24.53 -13.13
N GLN A 2 -23.53 -24.70 -11.96
CA GLN A 2 -23.87 -23.55 -11.07
C GLN A 2 -22.68 -22.73 -10.58
N LYS A 3 -21.52 -23.32 -10.34
CA LYS A 3 -20.28 -22.60 -9.94
C LYS A 3 -19.72 -21.73 -11.06
N GLU A 4 -19.83 -22.15 -12.30
CA GLU A 4 -19.35 -21.38 -13.46
C GLU A 4 -20.28 -20.21 -13.78
N ILE A 5 -21.59 -20.41 -13.68
CA ILE A 5 -22.59 -19.33 -13.86
C ILE A 5 -22.39 -18.26 -12.80
N ARG A 6 -22.16 -18.64 -11.54
CA ARG A 6 -21.86 -17.69 -10.46
C ARG A 6 -20.58 -16.89 -10.70
N LYS A 7 -19.53 -17.53 -11.20
CA LYS A 7 -18.26 -16.85 -11.57
C LYS A 7 -18.47 -15.87 -12.73
N THR A 8 -19.26 -16.25 -13.71
CA THR A 8 -19.55 -15.40 -14.88
C THR A 8 -20.39 -14.19 -14.47
N ILE A 9 -21.41 -14.37 -13.65
CA ILE A 9 -22.25 -13.27 -13.13
C ILE A 9 -21.43 -12.34 -12.25
N SER A 10 -20.53 -12.86 -11.42
CA SER A 10 -19.62 -12.05 -10.60
C SER A 10 -18.71 -11.20 -11.47
N LYS A 11 -18.10 -11.77 -12.50
CA LYS A 11 -17.26 -11.03 -13.46
C LYS A 11 -18.02 -9.93 -14.20
N ILE A 12 -19.26 -10.21 -14.63
CA ILE A 12 -20.10 -9.21 -15.32
C ILE A 12 -20.45 -8.07 -14.38
N LYS A 13 -20.77 -8.35 -13.12
CA LYS A 13 -21.03 -7.32 -12.09
C LYS A 13 -19.79 -6.49 -11.80
N GLU A 14 -18.62 -7.10 -11.66
CA GLU A 14 -17.37 -6.39 -11.45
C GLU A 14 -17.01 -5.49 -12.63
N THR A 15 -17.16 -5.99 -13.85
CA THR A 15 -16.91 -5.20 -15.07
C THR A 15 -17.89 -4.04 -15.20
N GLY A 16 -19.17 -4.24 -14.91
CA GLY A 16 -20.19 -3.21 -14.92
C GLY A 16 -19.93 -2.13 -13.86
N LEU A 17 -19.54 -2.52 -12.65
CA LEU A 17 -19.16 -1.59 -11.58
C LEU A 17 -17.91 -0.79 -11.92
N GLN A 18 -16.92 -1.40 -12.57
CA GLN A 18 -15.70 -0.71 -13.01
C GLN A 18 -15.96 0.29 -14.15
N LEU A 19 -16.95 0.05 -14.99
CA LEU A 19 -17.36 0.99 -16.03
C LEU A 19 -18.07 2.22 -15.45
N LEU A 20 -18.90 2.02 -14.42
CA LEU A 20 -19.64 3.08 -13.74
C LEU A 20 -18.77 3.81 -12.68
N PHE A 21 -17.94 3.08 -11.98
CA PHE A 21 -17.07 3.56 -10.91
C PHE A 21 -15.63 3.05 -11.14
N PRO A 22 -14.91 3.61 -12.12
CA PRO A 22 -13.55 3.17 -12.42
C PRO A 22 -12.62 3.45 -11.24
N GLY A 23 -11.72 2.50 -10.95
CA GLY A 23 -10.72 2.64 -9.89
C GLY A 23 -9.78 3.82 -10.17
N ARG A 24 -9.38 4.50 -9.11
CA ARG A 24 -8.44 5.62 -9.15
C ARG A 24 -7.05 5.17 -8.72
N CYS A 25 -6.04 5.71 -9.38
CA CYS A 25 -4.64 5.44 -9.06
C CYS A 25 -4.26 6.10 -7.72
N PRO A 26 -3.61 5.37 -6.79
CA PRO A 26 -3.15 5.97 -5.54
C PRO A 26 -2.12 7.08 -5.70
N VAL A 27 -1.41 7.11 -6.81
CA VAL A 27 -0.35 8.10 -7.07
C VAL A 27 -0.90 9.34 -7.76
N CYS A 28 -1.51 9.19 -8.93
CA CYS A 28 -1.97 10.33 -9.74
C CYS A 28 -3.46 10.68 -9.58
N ASP A 29 -4.23 9.83 -8.88
CA ASP A 29 -5.69 9.94 -8.75
C ASP A 29 -6.45 9.89 -10.09
N GLY A 30 -5.79 9.54 -11.17
CA GLY A 30 -6.40 9.30 -12.46
C GLY A 30 -7.08 7.93 -12.55
N ILE A 31 -7.89 7.75 -13.58
CA ILE A 31 -8.51 6.45 -13.85
C ILE A 31 -7.42 5.45 -14.25
N VAL A 32 -7.37 4.30 -13.57
CA VAL A 32 -6.39 3.26 -13.86
C VAL A 32 -6.76 2.52 -15.14
N ARG A 33 -5.81 2.39 -16.04
CA ARG A 33 -5.93 1.60 -17.27
C ARG A 33 -4.74 0.65 -17.41
N PRO A 34 -4.93 -0.59 -17.87
CA PRO A 34 -6.21 -1.26 -18.16
C PRO A 34 -7.07 -1.49 -16.93
N PHE A 35 -8.38 -1.61 -17.15
CA PHE A 35 -9.34 -1.86 -16.06
C PHE A 35 -8.98 -3.13 -15.27
N GLY A 36 -9.19 -3.08 -13.96
CA GLY A 36 -8.84 -4.16 -13.04
C GLY A 36 -7.50 -4.00 -12.35
N ARG A 37 -6.65 -3.10 -12.81
CA ARG A 37 -5.42 -2.72 -12.10
C ARG A 37 -5.73 -1.72 -10.98
N LYS A 38 -4.93 -1.75 -9.94
CA LYS A 38 -5.08 -0.87 -8.77
C LYS A 38 -4.19 0.36 -8.82
N ILE A 39 -3.22 0.37 -9.73
CA ILE A 39 -2.28 1.47 -9.94
C ILE A 39 -1.91 1.57 -11.42
N CYS A 40 -1.68 2.77 -11.91
CA CYS A 40 -1.18 2.97 -13.26
C CYS A 40 0.21 2.35 -13.44
N PRO A 41 0.47 1.69 -14.59
CA PRO A 41 1.82 1.16 -14.87
C PRO A 41 2.93 2.21 -14.80
N GLU A 42 2.63 3.45 -15.21
CA GLU A 42 3.60 4.56 -15.16
C GLU A 42 3.83 5.09 -13.75
N CYS A 43 2.86 4.89 -12.85
CA CYS A 43 2.94 5.37 -11.48
C CYS A 43 3.61 4.38 -10.53
N LEU A 44 3.54 3.09 -10.83
CA LEU A 44 4.13 2.07 -9.97
C LEU A 44 5.64 2.29 -9.69
N PRO A 45 6.49 2.64 -10.67
CA PRO A 45 7.90 2.92 -10.40
C PRO A 45 8.16 4.16 -9.54
N LYS A 46 7.19 5.04 -9.39
CA LYS A 46 7.30 6.24 -8.55
C LYS A 46 7.21 5.91 -7.06
N LEU A 47 6.57 4.81 -6.71
CA LEU A 47 6.50 4.31 -5.35
C LEU A 47 7.69 3.38 -5.10
N LYS A 48 8.64 3.85 -4.31
CA LYS A 48 9.82 3.08 -3.94
C LYS A 48 9.67 2.57 -2.51
N PRO A 49 9.55 1.26 -2.31
CA PRO A 49 9.52 0.70 -0.97
C PRO A 49 10.78 1.07 -0.18
N VAL A 50 10.62 1.26 1.11
CA VAL A 50 11.75 1.48 2.02
C VAL A 50 12.60 0.21 2.05
N THR A 51 13.89 0.36 1.74
CA THR A 51 14.88 -0.72 1.74
C THR A 51 15.91 -0.48 2.84
N ALA A 52 16.67 -1.52 3.18
CA ALA A 52 17.76 -1.41 4.15
C ALA A 52 18.78 -0.30 3.75
N PRO A 53 19.43 0.38 4.69
CA PRO A 53 19.23 0.22 6.13
C PRO A 53 17.99 0.93 6.66
N TRP A 54 17.33 0.35 7.63
CA TRP A 54 16.19 0.93 8.32
C TRP A 54 16.35 0.81 9.84
N CYS A 55 15.67 1.67 10.58
CA CYS A 55 15.61 1.59 12.03
C CYS A 55 14.95 0.28 12.47
N MET A 56 15.61 -0.48 13.34
CA MET A 56 15.12 -1.79 13.82
C MET A 56 13.86 -1.65 14.68
N ARG A 57 13.56 -0.46 15.18
CA ARG A 57 12.38 -0.20 15.99
C ARG A 57 11.22 0.37 15.19
N CYS A 58 11.38 1.53 14.56
CA CYS A 58 10.28 2.20 13.84
C CYS A 58 10.23 1.90 12.33
N GLY A 59 11.25 1.27 11.76
CA GLY A 59 11.32 0.94 10.34
C GLY A 59 11.63 2.11 9.40
N LYS A 60 11.92 3.28 9.94
CA LYS A 60 12.28 4.46 9.16
C LYS A 60 13.55 4.22 8.36
N LYS A 61 13.59 4.71 7.13
CA LYS A 61 14.80 4.68 6.30
C LYS A 61 15.94 5.41 6.99
N LEU A 62 17.11 4.78 7.04
CA LEU A 62 18.34 5.37 7.55
C LEU A 62 19.27 5.76 6.42
N ALA A 63 20.00 6.87 6.62
CA ALA A 63 21.03 7.32 5.67
C ALA A 63 22.31 6.50 5.79
N GLU A 64 22.58 5.98 6.98
CA GLU A 64 23.77 5.19 7.30
C GLU A 64 23.38 3.89 7.99
N GLU A 65 24.27 2.91 7.96
CA GLU A 65 24.06 1.66 8.73
C GLU A 65 24.10 1.97 10.23
N ARG A 66 22.93 1.91 10.84
CA ARG A 66 22.69 2.03 12.28
C ARG A 66 21.62 1.05 12.69
N GLU A 67 21.62 0.73 13.96
CA GLU A 67 20.55 -0.10 14.53
C GLU A 67 19.26 0.71 14.73
N TYR A 68 19.36 1.93 15.24
CA TYR A 68 18.23 2.81 15.55
C TYR A 68 18.40 4.20 14.95
N CYS A 69 17.27 4.84 14.59
CA CYS A 69 17.27 6.25 14.20
C CYS A 69 17.44 7.17 15.43
N GLY A 70 17.77 8.43 15.18
CA GLY A 70 17.96 9.41 16.27
C GLY A 70 16.76 9.54 17.20
N ASP A 71 15.55 9.51 16.66
CA ASP A 71 14.32 9.58 17.46
C ASP A 71 14.16 8.36 18.38
N CYS A 72 14.40 7.16 17.88
CA CYS A 72 14.27 5.93 18.66
C CYS A 72 15.38 5.74 19.71
N MET A 73 16.50 6.41 19.54
CA MET A 73 17.55 6.44 20.57
C MET A 73 17.16 7.25 21.80
N HIS A 74 16.25 8.23 21.64
CA HIS A 74 15.85 9.17 22.68
C HIS A 74 14.41 9.03 23.15
N ARG A 75 13.60 8.19 22.48
CA ARG A 75 12.20 7.97 22.83
C ARG A 75 11.90 6.50 23.07
N GLU A 76 11.13 6.25 24.10
CA GLU A 76 10.52 4.93 24.31
C GLU A 76 9.20 4.83 23.53
N HIS A 77 9.01 3.69 22.90
CA HIS A 77 7.77 3.36 22.21
C HIS A 77 7.06 2.20 22.92
N LYS A 78 5.75 2.19 22.86
CA LYS A 78 4.92 1.11 23.41
C LYS A 78 4.90 -0.15 22.54
N TYR A 79 5.52 -0.11 21.38
CA TYR A 79 5.65 -1.25 20.47
C TYR A 79 7.12 -1.71 20.40
N ASP A 80 7.33 -2.96 20.12
CA ASP A 80 8.68 -3.53 20.01
C ASP A 80 9.32 -3.24 18.66
N ARG A 81 8.57 -3.43 17.58
CA ARG A 81 9.06 -3.23 16.22
C ARG A 81 7.95 -2.73 15.30
N ALA A 82 8.35 -1.92 14.33
CA ALA A 82 7.51 -1.49 13.23
C ALA A 82 8.28 -1.58 11.91
N ARG A 83 7.56 -1.59 10.81
CA ARG A 83 8.12 -1.49 9.48
C ARG A 83 7.39 -0.40 8.72
N THR A 84 8.12 0.26 7.84
CA THR A 84 7.61 1.31 6.97
C THR A 84 7.62 0.80 5.53
N LEU A 85 6.49 0.85 4.88
CA LEU A 85 6.35 0.41 3.49
C LEU A 85 6.94 1.45 2.53
N TYR A 86 6.52 2.70 2.66
CA TYR A 86 6.98 3.83 1.85
C TYR A 86 7.32 5.03 2.73
N GLU A 87 8.17 5.91 2.26
CA GLU A 87 8.39 7.19 2.95
C GLU A 87 7.12 8.05 2.90
N TYR A 88 6.81 8.70 4.00
CA TYR A 88 5.57 9.48 4.14
C TYR A 88 5.43 10.55 3.05
N ARG A 89 6.50 11.24 2.70
CA ARG A 89 6.48 12.28 1.67
C ARG A 89 6.00 11.79 0.31
N ASP A 90 6.27 10.52 -0.01
CA ASP A 90 5.89 9.93 -1.30
C ASP A 90 4.42 9.53 -1.34
N VAL A 91 3.82 9.23 -0.20
CA VAL A 91 2.45 8.73 -0.08
C VAL A 91 1.50 9.67 0.64
N ALA A 92 1.98 10.79 1.16
CA ALA A 92 1.15 11.74 1.90
C ALA A 92 -0.11 12.19 1.13
N PRO A 93 -0.04 12.57 -0.16
CA PRO A 93 -1.24 12.91 -0.93
C PRO A 93 -2.23 11.74 -1.06
N SER A 94 -1.71 10.52 -1.23
CA SER A 94 -2.54 9.31 -1.31
C SER A 94 -3.26 9.02 0.00
N ILE A 95 -2.55 9.14 1.12
CA ILE A 95 -3.12 8.96 2.46
C ILE A 95 -4.19 10.01 2.74
N TYR A 96 -3.95 11.25 2.35
CA TYR A 96 -4.94 12.32 2.49
C TYR A 96 -6.22 12.01 1.72
N ARG A 97 -6.11 11.64 0.46
CA ARG A 97 -7.27 11.27 -0.37
C ARG A 97 -8.00 10.04 0.17
N PHE A 98 -7.27 9.05 0.64
CA PHE A 98 -7.83 7.86 1.28
C PHE A 98 -8.68 8.22 2.50
N LYS A 99 -8.16 9.10 3.35
CA LYS A 99 -8.86 9.51 4.59
C LYS A 99 -10.02 10.47 4.35
N TYR A 100 -9.87 11.43 3.45
CA TYR A 100 -10.75 12.58 3.37
C TYR A 100 -11.48 12.77 2.04
N SER A 101 -11.06 12.11 0.98
CA SER A 101 -11.65 12.25 -0.35
C SER A 101 -12.41 11.00 -0.83
N GLY A 102 -12.71 10.08 0.07
CA GLY A 102 -13.49 8.88 -0.24
C GLY A 102 -12.77 7.85 -1.11
N ARG A 103 -11.46 7.90 -1.21
CA ARG A 103 -10.66 6.96 -2.00
C ARG A 103 -10.34 5.67 -1.25
N GLN A 104 -11.36 4.99 -0.78
CA GLN A 104 -11.22 3.75 0.00
C GLN A 104 -10.53 2.62 -0.78
N GLU A 105 -10.65 2.61 -2.10
CA GLU A 105 -9.99 1.66 -2.99
C GLU A 105 -8.46 1.68 -2.90
N TYR A 106 -7.86 2.78 -2.45
CA TYR A 106 -6.41 2.83 -2.20
C TYR A 106 -5.97 1.85 -1.12
N GLY A 107 -6.85 1.52 -0.19
CA GLY A 107 -6.61 0.53 0.85
C GLY A 107 -6.31 -0.86 0.29
N ASP A 108 -6.97 -1.25 -0.78
CA ASP A 108 -6.73 -2.54 -1.44
C ASP A 108 -5.32 -2.62 -2.02
N PHE A 109 -4.88 -1.57 -2.69
CA PHE A 109 -3.51 -1.49 -3.22
C PHE A 109 -2.47 -1.54 -2.10
N PHE A 110 -2.59 -0.67 -1.11
CA PHE A 110 -1.62 -0.63 -0.01
C PHE A 110 -1.65 -1.90 0.84
N GLY A 111 -2.81 -2.50 1.04
CA GLY A 111 -2.94 -3.79 1.74
C GLY A 111 -2.22 -4.92 1.01
N GLU A 112 -2.34 -5.01 -0.30
CA GLU A 112 -1.62 -6.01 -1.12
C GLU A 112 -0.11 -5.78 -1.10
N GLU A 113 0.33 -4.52 -1.19
CA GLU A 113 1.75 -4.17 -1.10
C GLU A 113 2.34 -4.50 0.28
N MET A 114 1.60 -4.24 1.34
CA MET A 114 2.00 -4.63 2.70
C MET A 114 2.13 -6.16 2.83
N ALA A 115 1.16 -6.90 2.32
CA ALA A 115 1.22 -8.37 2.33
C ALA A 115 2.41 -8.91 1.53
N ARG A 116 2.67 -8.31 0.37
CA ARG A 116 3.75 -8.74 -0.53
C ARG A 116 5.14 -8.44 0.03
N LEU A 117 5.33 -7.25 0.58
CA LEU A 117 6.65 -6.76 1.00
C LEU A 117 6.93 -6.98 2.49
N LEU A 118 5.91 -6.99 3.31
CA LEU A 118 6.02 -7.10 4.77
C LEU A 118 5.42 -8.39 5.33
N GLY A 119 4.96 -9.29 4.48
CA GLY A 119 4.29 -10.52 4.89
C GLY A 119 5.12 -11.38 5.84
N ASP A 120 6.41 -11.54 5.57
CA ASP A 120 7.33 -12.29 6.43
C ASP A 120 7.50 -11.62 7.80
N PHE A 121 7.60 -10.30 7.83
CA PHE A 121 7.69 -9.53 9.07
C PHE A 121 6.40 -9.67 9.89
N ILE A 122 5.25 -9.55 9.26
CA ILE A 122 3.93 -9.69 9.90
C ILE A 122 3.77 -11.11 10.44
N GLY A 123 4.11 -12.12 9.65
CA GLY A 123 4.02 -13.52 10.05
C GLY A 123 4.88 -13.89 11.27
N ARG A 124 6.05 -13.27 11.40
CA ARG A 124 6.93 -13.47 12.57
C ARG A 124 6.47 -12.71 13.83
N ALA A 125 5.67 -11.66 13.64
CA ALA A 125 5.15 -10.87 14.75
C ALA A 125 3.89 -11.49 15.39
N LEU A 126 3.22 -12.36 14.65
CA LEU A 126 2.04 -13.10 15.12
C LEU A 126 2.42 -14.46 15.68
#